data_629f6cf3184c71de28669511ecdeeeed
#
_entry.id   629f6cf3184c71de28669511ecdeeeed
#
_cell.length_a   1.000
_cell.length_b   1.000
_cell.length_c   1.000
_cell.angle_alpha   90.00
_cell.angle_beta   90.00
_cell.angle_gamma   90.00
#
_symmetry.space_group_name_H-M   'P 1'
#
loop_
_entity.id
_entity.type
_entity.pdbx_description
1 polymer ?
#
loop_
_entity_poly.entity_id
_entity_poly.type
_entity_poly.pdbx_seq_one_letter_code
_entity_poly.pdbx_strand_id
1 'polypeptide(L)'
;TKAASPFPYQENCLLYFPANPTAARFGSGEEADWIAEQILYLVTAANGHTLVLFPSYSLMGTTAHRLRGKLSVPLMEVWRHAQDVIRQFKRCENAVLFASGSCWEGVDFPGDMVSSLILPRLPFSAPDPLSEAEREQYPTLENYIREAVVPEMQRKLRQGFGRAIRTETDVCAVSILDRRACPGGRYHQAVLDALPECPVTRSVEEIEAFLRLKKGPEYFREERSWKNKNEIYAMKSSITQPILV
;
A
#
# COMPACT_ATOMS: atom_id res chain seq x y z
N THR A 1 17.77 14.92 -20.44
CA THR A 1 18.24 13.52 -20.32
C THR A 1 17.90 13.07 -18.91
N LYS A 2 16.89 12.18 -18.74
CA LYS A 2 16.69 11.50 -17.48
C LYS A 2 17.95 10.65 -17.22
N ALA A 3 18.62 10.87 -16.10
CA ALA A 3 19.70 9.98 -15.65
C ALA A 3 19.07 8.58 -15.44
N ALA A 4 19.75 7.54 -15.94
CA ALA A 4 19.32 6.18 -15.71
C ALA A 4 19.33 5.92 -14.19
N SER A 5 18.24 5.37 -13.67
CA SER A 5 18.18 4.96 -12.26
C SER A 5 19.20 3.85 -12.02
N PRO A 6 19.94 3.86 -10.89
CA PRO A 6 20.84 2.77 -10.55
C PRO A 6 20.10 1.45 -10.22
N PHE A 7 18.77 1.50 -10.01
CA PHE A 7 18.00 0.33 -9.60
C PHE A 7 17.46 -0.47 -10.79
N PRO A 8 17.54 -1.81 -10.78
CA PRO A 8 17.09 -2.69 -11.87
C PRO A 8 15.56 -2.91 -11.79
N TYR A 9 14.78 -1.84 -11.96
CA TYR A 9 13.30 -1.89 -11.85
C TYR A 9 12.66 -2.86 -12.84
N GLN A 10 13.23 -3.01 -14.04
CA GLN A 10 12.73 -3.95 -15.06
C GLN A 10 12.78 -5.41 -14.60
N GLU A 11 13.70 -5.74 -13.70
CA GLU A 11 13.88 -7.09 -13.22
C GLU A 11 13.28 -7.32 -11.84
N ASN A 12 13.34 -6.29 -10.97
CA ASN A 12 13.06 -6.42 -9.54
C ASN A 12 11.75 -5.75 -9.11
N CYS A 13 11.03 -5.13 -10.04
CA CYS A 13 9.72 -4.55 -9.78
C CYS A 13 8.67 -5.16 -10.70
N LEU A 14 7.48 -5.44 -10.16
CA LEU A 14 6.28 -5.79 -10.94
C LEU A 14 5.16 -4.84 -10.54
N LEU A 15 4.62 -4.11 -11.51
CA LEU A 15 3.52 -3.17 -11.29
C LEU A 15 2.19 -3.87 -11.60
N TYR A 16 1.27 -3.88 -10.64
CA TYR A 16 -0.03 -4.50 -10.77
C TYR A 16 -1.16 -3.47 -10.80
N PHE A 17 -2.06 -3.64 -11.77
CA PHE A 17 -3.36 -3.00 -11.82
C PHE A 17 -4.46 -4.06 -11.91
N PRO A 18 -5.53 -3.99 -11.10
CA PRO A 18 -6.59 -5.00 -11.17
C PRO A 18 -7.25 -5.06 -12.55
N ALA A 19 -7.54 -6.28 -13.00
CA ALA A 19 -8.22 -6.50 -14.29
C ALA A 19 -9.63 -5.92 -14.28
N ASN A 20 -10.33 -6.06 -13.14
CA ASN A 20 -11.69 -5.60 -12.94
C ASN A 20 -11.76 -4.67 -11.72
N PRO A 21 -11.36 -3.39 -11.86
CA PRO A 21 -11.44 -2.44 -10.75
C PRO A 21 -12.91 -2.16 -10.41
N THR A 22 -13.18 -1.94 -9.13
CA THR A 22 -14.55 -1.65 -8.68
C THR A 22 -15.12 -0.39 -9.30
N ALA A 23 -16.40 -0.43 -9.70
CA ALA A 23 -17.17 0.74 -10.08
C ALA A 23 -17.84 1.44 -8.87
N ALA A 24 -17.72 0.88 -7.66
CA ALA A 24 -18.32 1.42 -6.45
C ALA A 24 -17.92 2.89 -6.21
N ARG A 25 -18.80 3.63 -5.55
CA ARG A 25 -18.56 5.03 -5.21
C ARG A 25 -17.41 5.12 -4.22
N PHE A 26 -16.51 6.07 -4.45
CA PHE A 26 -15.43 6.37 -3.51
C PHE A 26 -15.98 6.69 -2.11
N GLY A 27 -15.46 6.01 -1.09
CA GLY A 27 -15.88 6.15 0.31
C GLY A 27 -17.10 5.31 0.69
N SER A 28 -17.64 4.49 -0.22
CA SER A 28 -18.73 3.56 0.10
C SER A 28 -18.23 2.30 0.82
N GLY A 29 -19.17 1.60 1.48
CA GLY A 29 -18.90 0.30 2.07
C GLY A 29 -18.47 -0.74 1.02
N GLU A 30 -19.12 -0.74 -0.14
CA GLU A 30 -18.80 -1.65 -1.25
C GLU A 30 -17.37 -1.48 -1.78
N GLU A 31 -16.90 -0.23 -1.87
CA GLU A 31 -15.50 0.02 -2.24
C GLU A 31 -14.54 -0.54 -1.19
N ALA A 32 -14.84 -0.31 0.09
CA ALA A 32 -13.99 -0.81 1.17
C ALA A 32 -14.02 -2.35 1.27
N ASP A 33 -15.15 -2.99 0.94
CA ASP A 33 -15.25 -4.45 0.85
C ASP A 33 -14.36 -4.98 -0.28
N TRP A 34 -14.44 -4.38 -1.46
CA TRP A 34 -13.62 -4.74 -2.61
C TRP A 34 -12.12 -4.52 -2.34
N ILE A 35 -11.74 -3.37 -1.75
CA ILE A 35 -10.34 -3.09 -1.39
C ILE A 35 -9.83 -4.14 -0.41
N ALA A 36 -10.62 -4.52 0.61
CA ALA A 36 -10.23 -5.52 1.57
C ALA A 36 -10.02 -6.90 0.90
N GLU A 37 -10.89 -7.28 -0.02
CA GLU A 37 -10.75 -8.51 -0.80
C GLU A 37 -9.48 -8.51 -1.65
N GLN A 38 -9.21 -7.43 -2.38
CA GLN A 38 -7.97 -7.31 -3.16
C GLN A 38 -6.71 -7.38 -2.28
N ILE A 39 -6.73 -6.69 -1.13
CA ILE A 39 -5.61 -6.76 -0.19
C ILE A 39 -5.42 -8.18 0.34
N LEU A 40 -6.50 -8.91 0.63
CA LEU A 40 -6.41 -10.30 1.06
C LEU A 40 -5.69 -11.18 0.03
N TYR A 41 -6.06 -11.08 -1.25
CA TYR A 41 -5.41 -11.83 -2.33
C TYR A 41 -3.94 -11.47 -2.49
N LEU A 42 -3.62 -10.17 -2.50
CA LEU A 42 -2.25 -9.67 -2.67
C LEU A 42 -1.34 -10.04 -1.49
N VAL A 43 -1.86 -9.95 -0.26
CA VAL A 43 -1.14 -10.37 0.96
C VAL A 43 -0.87 -11.87 0.95
N THR A 44 -1.85 -12.66 0.49
CA THR A 44 -1.68 -14.12 0.36
C THR A 44 -0.61 -14.46 -0.67
N ALA A 45 -0.63 -13.84 -1.84
CA ALA A 45 0.36 -14.02 -2.89
C ALA A 45 1.79 -13.64 -2.45
N ALA A 46 1.91 -12.60 -1.58
CA ALA A 46 3.18 -12.12 -1.05
C ALA A 46 3.58 -12.80 0.28
N ASN A 47 2.82 -13.76 0.80
CA ASN A 47 3.04 -14.39 2.11
C ASN A 47 3.23 -13.36 3.24
N GLY A 48 2.41 -12.32 3.30
CA GLY A 48 2.63 -11.15 4.16
C GLY A 48 3.59 -10.15 3.52
N HIS A 49 4.67 -9.79 4.18
CA HIS A 49 5.72 -8.86 3.70
C HIS A 49 5.16 -7.62 3.01
N THR A 50 4.03 -7.11 3.50
CA THR A 50 3.21 -6.13 2.80
C THR A 50 3.12 -4.81 3.56
N LEU A 51 3.35 -3.72 2.84
CA LEU A 51 3.00 -2.36 3.26
C LEU A 51 1.79 -1.87 2.47
N VAL A 52 0.75 -1.43 3.16
CA VAL A 52 -0.41 -0.78 2.53
C VAL A 52 -0.44 0.68 2.93
N LEU A 53 -0.33 1.58 1.94
CA LEU A 53 -0.35 3.01 2.14
C LEU A 53 -1.73 3.59 1.79
N PHE A 54 -2.48 3.95 2.82
CA PHE A 54 -3.81 4.52 2.68
C PHE A 54 -3.78 6.05 2.53
N PRO A 55 -4.70 6.63 1.75
CA PRO A 55 -4.82 8.08 1.64
C PRO A 55 -5.46 8.71 2.90
N SER A 56 -6.13 7.91 3.72
CA SER A 56 -6.80 8.39 4.95
C SER A 56 -6.88 7.31 6.02
N TYR A 57 -6.90 7.74 7.28
CA TYR A 57 -7.12 6.88 8.43
C TYR A 57 -8.51 6.22 8.42
N SER A 58 -9.53 6.91 7.91
CA SER A 58 -10.89 6.36 7.81
C SER A 58 -10.94 5.12 6.91
N LEU A 59 -10.38 5.19 5.70
CA LEU A 59 -10.32 4.04 4.79
C LEU A 59 -9.45 2.92 5.39
N MET A 60 -8.32 3.27 6.01
CA MET A 60 -7.44 2.31 6.68
C MET A 60 -8.19 1.51 7.75
N GLY A 61 -8.84 2.19 8.69
CA GLY A 61 -9.56 1.52 9.77
C GLY A 61 -10.76 0.69 9.30
N THR A 62 -11.50 1.21 8.31
CA THR A 62 -12.61 0.48 7.70
C THR A 62 -12.14 -0.81 7.02
N THR A 63 -11.03 -0.74 6.29
CA THR A 63 -10.43 -1.90 5.61
C THR A 63 -9.84 -2.90 6.63
N ALA A 64 -9.14 -2.40 7.65
CA ALA A 64 -8.58 -3.24 8.72
C ALA A 64 -9.68 -4.02 9.45
N HIS A 65 -10.81 -3.38 9.75
CA HIS A 65 -11.96 -4.04 10.38
C HIS A 65 -12.47 -5.22 9.54
N ARG A 66 -12.52 -5.08 8.22
CA ARG A 66 -12.98 -6.14 7.29
C ARG A 66 -12.01 -7.31 7.17
N LEU A 67 -10.73 -7.08 7.44
CA LEU A 67 -9.67 -8.09 7.33
C LEU A 67 -9.36 -8.79 8.66
N ARG A 68 -9.92 -8.31 9.78
CA ARG A 68 -9.70 -8.95 11.08
C ARG A 68 -10.11 -10.42 11.06
N GLY A 69 -9.17 -11.28 11.46
CA GLY A 69 -9.37 -12.73 11.48
C GLY A 69 -9.37 -13.44 10.13
N LYS A 70 -9.16 -12.70 9.02
CA LYS A 70 -9.10 -13.28 7.66
C LYS A 70 -7.67 -13.49 7.15
N LEU A 71 -6.71 -12.73 7.67
CA LEU A 71 -5.31 -12.87 7.31
C LEU A 71 -4.64 -13.97 8.11
N SER A 72 -3.82 -14.79 7.45
CA SER A 72 -2.98 -15.82 8.08
C SER A 72 -1.71 -15.26 8.73
N VAL A 73 -1.42 -13.98 8.48
CA VAL A 73 -0.24 -13.25 8.95
C VAL A 73 -0.65 -12.06 9.83
N PRO A 74 0.28 -11.54 10.66
CA PRO A 74 -0.01 -10.39 11.52
C PRO A 74 -0.41 -9.14 10.73
N LEU A 75 -1.52 -8.51 11.13
CA LEU A 75 -1.89 -7.17 10.67
C LEU A 75 -1.54 -6.16 11.75
N MET A 76 -0.73 -5.18 11.40
CA MET A 76 -0.35 -4.05 12.26
C MET A 76 -0.88 -2.75 11.66
N GLU A 77 -1.41 -1.87 12.50
CA GLU A 77 -2.01 -0.60 12.08
C GLU A 77 -1.26 0.58 12.70
N VAL A 78 -0.79 1.50 11.89
CA VAL A 78 -0.12 2.73 12.35
C VAL A 78 -1.15 3.85 12.50
N TRP A 79 -1.52 4.15 13.76
CA TRP A 79 -2.39 5.27 14.10
C TRP A 79 -1.59 6.42 14.73
N ARG A 80 -1.32 6.29 16.02
CA ARG A 80 -0.48 7.18 16.83
C ARG A 80 0.70 6.36 17.35
N HIS A 81 1.79 7.00 17.68
CA HIS A 81 3.01 6.32 18.16
C HIS A 81 3.58 5.32 17.12
N ALA A 82 3.69 5.79 15.89
CA ALA A 82 4.15 5.01 14.72
C ALA A 82 5.44 4.20 14.99
N GLN A 83 6.36 4.75 15.78
CA GLN A 83 7.68 4.13 16.02
C GLN A 83 7.61 2.76 16.69
N ASP A 84 6.67 2.52 17.60
CA ASP A 84 6.55 1.24 18.29
C ASP A 84 5.98 0.17 17.38
N VAL A 85 4.94 0.51 16.61
CA VAL A 85 4.33 -0.39 15.64
C VAL A 85 5.32 -0.74 14.52
N ILE A 86 6.04 0.25 14.00
CA ILE A 86 7.07 0.06 12.99
C ILE A 86 8.20 -0.82 13.53
N ARG A 87 8.60 -0.64 14.78
CA ARG A 87 9.61 -1.47 15.44
C ARG A 87 9.14 -2.92 15.60
N GLN A 88 7.87 -3.13 15.93
CA GLN A 88 7.26 -4.47 15.95
C GLN A 88 7.23 -5.09 14.55
N PHE A 89 6.78 -4.33 13.54
CA PHE A 89 6.77 -4.79 12.16
C PHE A 89 8.17 -5.25 11.69
N LYS A 90 9.19 -4.46 12.00
CA LYS A 90 10.59 -4.80 11.68
C LYS A 90 11.13 -6.07 12.38
N ARG A 91 10.45 -6.55 13.42
CA ARG A 91 10.82 -7.80 14.12
C ARG A 91 10.01 -9.01 13.65
N CYS A 92 8.99 -8.80 12.83
CA CYS A 92 8.20 -9.87 12.25
C CYS A 92 8.77 -10.25 10.89
N GLU A 93 8.82 -11.54 10.61
CA GLU A 93 9.34 -12.03 9.34
C GLU A 93 8.38 -11.77 8.19
N ASN A 94 7.06 -11.91 8.39
CA ASN A 94 6.05 -11.83 7.34
C ASN A 94 4.75 -11.12 7.77
N ALA A 95 4.82 -9.91 8.29
CA ALA A 95 3.66 -9.12 8.70
C ALA A 95 3.08 -8.25 7.58
N VAL A 96 1.88 -7.71 7.83
CA VAL A 96 1.24 -6.66 7.04
C VAL A 96 1.19 -5.39 7.86
N LEU A 97 1.65 -4.28 7.28
CA LEU A 97 1.59 -2.96 7.89
C LEU A 97 0.60 -2.07 7.15
N PHE A 98 -0.43 -1.61 7.85
CA PHE A 98 -1.34 -0.58 7.37
C PHE A 98 -0.89 0.77 7.89
N ALA A 99 -0.69 1.72 6.99
CA ALA A 99 -0.19 3.04 7.31
C ALA A 99 -0.89 4.15 6.51
N SER A 100 -0.96 5.34 7.09
CA SER A 100 -1.50 6.54 6.45
C SER A 100 -0.70 7.78 6.89
N GLY A 101 -0.93 8.92 6.26
CA GLY A 101 -0.32 10.20 6.65
C GLY A 101 1.20 10.20 6.53
N SER A 102 1.91 10.47 7.62
CA SER A 102 3.38 10.63 7.66
C SER A 102 4.17 9.37 7.27
N CYS A 103 3.54 8.19 7.21
CA CYS A 103 4.21 6.97 6.77
C CYS A 103 4.49 6.94 5.26
N TRP A 104 3.91 7.85 4.48
CA TRP A 104 4.31 8.08 3.09
C TRP A 104 5.73 8.64 3.00
N GLU A 105 6.21 9.27 4.08
CA GLU A 105 7.51 9.92 4.18
C GLU A 105 8.25 9.42 5.44
N GLY A 106 9.57 9.29 5.39
CA GLY A 106 10.40 9.18 6.59
C GLY A 106 10.55 7.78 7.23
N VAL A 107 9.88 6.72 6.77
CA VAL A 107 10.07 5.37 7.32
C VAL A 107 10.89 4.50 6.36
N ASP A 108 11.86 3.78 6.91
CA ASP A 108 12.73 2.87 6.19
C ASP A 108 12.41 1.40 6.50
N PHE A 109 12.26 0.57 5.46
CA PHE A 109 11.98 -0.86 5.54
C PHE A 109 13.04 -1.64 4.74
N PRO A 110 14.17 -2.00 5.33
CA PRO A 110 15.23 -2.67 4.60
C PRO A 110 14.89 -4.13 4.26
N GLY A 111 15.44 -4.59 3.16
CA GLY A 111 15.35 -5.99 2.74
C GLY A 111 13.93 -6.45 2.41
N ASP A 112 13.66 -7.72 2.69
CA ASP A 112 12.40 -8.40 2.33
C ASP A 112 11.18 -8.03 3.19
N MET A 113 11.30 -7.06 4.08
CA MET A 113 10.17 -6.61 4.93
C MET A 113 9.00 -6.08 4.12
N VAL A 114 9.27 -5.44 2.98
CA VAL A 114 8.27 -4.93 2.05
C VAL A 114 8.57 -5.43 0.65
N SER A 115 8.09 -6.62 0.33
CA SER A 115 8.12 -7.18 -1.02
C SER A 115 6.78 -7.03 -1.74
N SER A 116 5.77 -6.48 -1.05
CA SER A 116 4.48 -6.09 -1.61
C SER A 116 4.10 -4.71 -1.07
N LEU A 117 3.96 -3.74 -1.97
CA LEU A 117 3.44 -2.40 -1.67
C LEU A 117 2.06 -2.25 -2.29
N ILE A 118 1.07 -1.91 -1.49
CA ILE A 118 -0.31 -1.73 -1.97
C ILE A 118 -0.76 -0.29 -1.76
N LEU A 119 -1.26 0.33 -2.81
CA LEU A 119 -1.86 1.66 -2.82
C LEU A 119 -3.36 1.51 -3.14
N PRO A 120 -4.25 1.52 -2.14
CA PRO A 120 -5.70 1.35 -2.35
C PRO A 120 -6.32 2.45 -3.22
N ARG A 121 -5.77 3.67 -3.12
CA ARG A 121 -6.15 4.83 -3.93
C ARG A 121 -4.93 5.69 -4.25
N LEU A 122 -5.03 6.46 -5.32
CA LEU A 122 -4.05 7.49 -5.63
C LEU A 122 -3.97 8.55 -4.52
N PRO A 123 -2.77 9.04 -4.17
CA PRO A 123 -2.54 9.93 -3.03
C PRO A 123 -2.89 11.39 -3.33
N PHE A 124 -4.12 11.64 -3.78
CA PHE A 124 -4.62 13.01 -3.90
C PHE A 124 -4.78 13.64 -2.53
N SER A 125 -4.39 14.89 -2.40
CA SER A 125 -4.66 15.68 -1.19
C SER A 125 -6.16 15.88 -1.00
N ALA A 126 -6.61 15.84 0.24
CA ALA A 126 -7.96 16.31 0.56
C ALA A 126 -8.04 17.82 0.31
N PRO A 127 -9.17 18.33 -0.16
CA PRO A 127 -9.40 19.78 -0.24
C PRO A 127 -9.19 20.42 1.14
N ASP A 128 -8.43 21.51 1.17
CA ASP A 128 -8.22 22.33 2.34
C ASP A 128 -8.25 23.83 1.94
N PRO A 129 -8.36 24.77 2.88
CA PRO A 129 -8.45 26.20 2.56
C PRO A 129 -7.27 26.74 1.74
N LEU A 130 -6.06 26.16 1.89
CA LEU A 130 -4.90 26.56 1.10
C LEU A 130 -5.03 26.12 -0.35
N SER A 131 -5.47 24.88 -0.58
CA SER A 131 -5.69 24.36 -1.93
C SER A 131 -6.86 25.07 -2.64
N GLU A 132 -7.87 25.55 -1.89
CA GLU A 132 -8.94 26.37 -2.44
C GLU A 132 -8.43 27.76 -2.87
N ALA A 133 -7.61 28.41 -2.06
CA ALA A 133 -6.98 29.68 -2.40
C ALA A 133 -5.99 29.54 -3.58
N GLU A 134 -5.23 28.46 -3.64
CA GLU A 134 -4.35 28.15 -4.77
C GLU A 134 -5.15 27.97 -6.07
N ARG A 135 -6.28 27.27 -6.00
CA ARG A 135 -7.16 27.05 -7.15
C ARG A 135 -7.63 28.35 -7.80
N GLU A 136 -7.88 29.40 -7.02
CA GLU A 136 -8.31 30.72 -7.53
C GLU A 136 -7.24 31.40 -8.40
N GLN A 137 -5.99 30.97 -8.32
CA GLN A 137 -4.90 31.50 -9.13
C GLN A 137 -4.87 30.92 -10.56
N TYR A 138 -5.66 29.88 -10.83
CA TYR A 138 -5.71 29.21 -12.12
C TYR A 138 -6.94 29.64 -12.94
N PRO A 139 -6.79 29.84 -14.26
CA PRO A 139 -7.88 30.28 -15.12
C PRO A 139 -9.08 29.33 -15.13
N THR A 140 -8.83 28.01 -15.02
CA THR A 140 -9.84 26.97 -15.04
C THR A 140 -9.51 25.86 -14.04
N LEU A 141 -10.55 25.11 -13.61
CA LEU A 141 -10.36 23.91 -12.80
C LEU A 141 -9.46 22.86 -13.50
N GLU A 142 -9.57 22.76 -14.81
CA GLU A 142 -8.76 21.82 -15.58
C GLU A 142 -7.27 22.18 -15.53
N ASN A 143 -6.94 23.48 -15.66
CA ASN A 143 -5.56 23.96 -15.52
C ASN A 143 -5.03 23.67 -14.12
N TYR A 144 -5.81 23.95 -13.07
CA TYR A 144 -5.43 23.65 -11.71
C TYR A 144 -5.15 22.15 -11.50
N ILE A 145 -6.06 21.28 -11.98
CA ILE A 145 -5.87 19.82 -11.87
C ILE A 145 -4.58 19.41 -12.59
N ARG A 146 -4.34 19.90 -13.81
CA ARG A 146 -3.18 19.51 -14.62
C ARG A 146 -1.86 20.02 -14.05
N GLU A 147 -1.84 21.26 -13.54
CA GLU A 147 -0.61 21.98 -13.21
C GLU A 147 -0.23 21.94 -11.73
N ALA A 148 -1.20 21.66 -10.83
CA ALA A 148 -0.97 21.54 -9.40
C ALA A 148 -1.32 20.16 -8.84
N VAL A 149 -2.57 19.72 -9.02
CA VAL A 149 -3.09 18.52 -8.34
C VAL A 149 -2.41 17.22 -8.83
N VAL A 150 -2.28 17.06 -10.15
CA VAL A 150 -1.65 15.86 -10.74
C VAL A 150 -0.15 15.81 -10.43
N PRO A 151 0.64 16.87 -10.58
CA PRO A 151 2.04 16.85 -10.17
C PRO A 151 2.27 16.56 -8.70
N GLU A 152 1.42 17.05 -7.81
CA GLU A 152 1.50 16.72 -6.38
C GLU A 152 1.19 15.25 -6.13
N MET A 153 0.12 14.71 -6.72
CA MET A 153 -0.19 13.28 -6.67
C MET A 153 0.99 12.44 -7.16
N GLN A 154 1.60 12.81 -8.29
CA GLN A 154 2.77 12.13 -8.84
C GLN A 154 3.98 12.18 -7.88
N ARG A 155 4.21 13.32 -7.22
CA ARG A 155 5.27 13.46 -6.21
C ARG A 155 5.06 12.51 -5.03
N LYS A 156 3.85 12.48 -4.47
CA LYS A 156 3.48 11.57 -3.37
C LYS A 156 3.56 10.10 -3.81
N LEU A 157 3.12 9.80 -5.04
CA LEU A 157 3.20 8.44 -5.58
C LEU A 157 4.66 7.97 -5.67
N ARG A 158 5.58 8.82 -6.16
CA ARG A 158 7.03 8.52 -6.16
C ARG A 158 7.58 8.30 -4.76
N GLN A 159 7.15 9.09 -3.78
CA GLN A 159 7.56 8.93 -2.38
C GLN A 159 7.11 7.59 -1.81
N GLY A 160 5.84 7.21 -2.05
CA GLY A 160 5.30 5.90 -1.65
C GLY A 160 6.02 4.75 -2.34
N PHE A 161 6.20 4.84 -3.66
CA PHE A 161 6.95 3.84 -4.44
C PHE A 161 8.38 3.64 -3.92
N GLY A 162 9.05 4.71 -3.55
CA GLY A 162 10.40 4.66 -2.95
C GLY A 162 10.46 3.94 -1.59
N ARG A 163 9.33 3.46 -1.04
CA ARG A 163 9.31 2.55 0.12
C ARG A 163 9.52 1.10 -0.27
N ALA A 164 9.26 0.76 -1.52
CA ALA A 164 9.30 -0.60 -2.05
C ALA A 164 10.70 -1.04 -2.49
N ILE A 165 11.44 -0.19 -3.18
CA ILE A 165 12.77 -0.52 -3.72
C ILE A 165 13.75 0.59 -3.33
N ARG A 166 14.77 0.24 -2.58
CA ARG A 166 15.79 1.14 -2.02
C ARG A 166 17.22 0.72 -2.29
N THR A 167 17.40 -0.57 -2.55
CA THR A 167 18.68 -1.15 -2.92
C THR A 167 18.58 -1.87 -4.26
N GLU A 168 19.70 -2.19 -4.86
CA GLU A 168 19.75 -2.93 -6.12
C GLU A 168 19.22 -4.37 -6.00
N THR A 169 19.16 -4.89 -4.78
CA THR A 169 18.73 -6.26 -4.48
C THR A 169 17.27 -6.36 -4.02
N ASP A 170 16.62 -5.23 -3.70
CA ASP A 170 15.22 -5.23 -3.27
C ASP A 170 14.31 -5.66 -4.42
N VAL A 171 13.35 -6.54 -4.10
CA VAL A 171 12.33 -7.05 -5.03
C VAL A 171 10.97 -6.73 -4.48
N CYS A 172 10.11 -6.08 -5.26
CA CYS A 172 8.79 -5.69 -4.81
C CYS A 172 7.73 -5.72 -5.92
N ALA A 173 6.56 -6.28 -5.61
CA ALA A 173 5.34 -6.08 -6.37
C ALA A 173 4.61 -4.82 -5.86
N VAL A 174 4.33 -3.87 -6.75
CA VAL A 174 3.62 -2.62 -6.42
C VAL A 174 2.23 -2.65 -7.03
N SER A 175 1.21 -2.67 -6.18
CA SER A 175 -0.19 -2.80 -6.57
C SER A 175 -0.95 -1.49 -6.39
N ILE A 176 -1.56 -0.98 -7.46
CA ILE A 176 -2.38 0.25 -7.43
C ILE A 176 -3.83 -0.13 -7.73
N LEU A 177 -4.68 -0.05 -6.70
CA LEU A 177 -6.06 -0.53 -6.78
C LEU A 177 -7.06 0.54 -7.27
N ASP A 178 -6.64 1.79 -7.37
CA ASP A 178 -7.48 2.90 -7.81
C ASP A 178 -7.89 2.73 -9.28
N ARG A 179 -9.19 2.64 -9.55
CA ARG A 179 -9.71 2.50 -10.93
C ARG A 179 -9.25 3.60 -11.88
N ARG A 180 -8.95 4.80 -11.36
CA ARG A 180 -8.48 5.93 -12.15
C ARG A 180 -7.04 5.76 -12.65
N ALA A 181 -6.28 4.86 -11.99
CA ALA A 181 -4.92 4.49 -12.36
C ALA A 181 -4.86 3.27 -13.30
N CYS A 182 -5.93 2.49 -13.39
CA CYS A 182 -5.98 1.30 -14.25
C CYS A 182 -5.93 1.69 -15.75
N PRO A 183 -5.54 0.77 -16.65
CA PRO A 183 -5.60 1.00 -18.09
C PRO A 183 -6.96 1.55 -18.54
N GLY A 184 -6.94 2.66 -19.28
CA GLY A 184 -8.14 3.41 -19.67
C GLY A 184 -8.67 4.38 -18.60
N GLY A 185 -8.11 4.38 -17.40
CA GLY A 185 -8.45 5.33 -16.33
C GLY A 185 -7.86 6.72 -16.59
N ARG A 186 -8.53 7.75 -16.04
CA ARG A 186 -8.18 9.17 -16.28
C ARG A 186 -6.73 9.52 -15.96
N TYR A 187 -6.13 8.87 -14.97
CA TYR A 187 -4.77 9.18 -14.49
C TYR A 187 -3.76 8.07 -14.80
N HIS A 188 -4.12 7.09 -15.63
CA HIS A 188 -3.23 5.97 -15.96
C HIS A 188 -1.87 6.45 -16.48
N GLN A 189 -1.87 7.32 -17.49
CA GLN A 189 -0.63 7.84 -18.06
C GLN A 189 0.17 8.65 -17.02
N ALA A 190 -0.51 9.49 -16.22
CA ALA A 190 0.15 10.26 -15.17
C ALA A 190 0.83 9.38 -14.10
N VAL A 191 0.23 8.21 -13.82
CA VAL A 191 0.82 7.22 -12.91
C VAL A 191 2.07 6.59 -13.55
N LEU A 192 2.00 6.17 -14.80
CA LEU A 192 3.16 5.60 -15.51
C LEU A 192 4.30 6.62 -15.65
N ASP A 193 3.98 7.90 -15.93
CA ASP A 193 4.98 8.97 -16.00
C ASP A 193 5.66 9.28 -14.66
N ALA A 194 4.97 8.96 -13.54
CA ALA A 194 5.49 9.18 -12.20
C ALA A 194 6.43 8.07 -11.72
N LEU A 195 6.26 6.87 -12.22
CA LEU A 195 6.99 5.68 -11.77
C LEU A 195 8.16 5.36 -12.72
N PRO A 196 9.17 4.61 -12.24
CA PRO A 196 10.14 4.02 -13.15
C PRO A 196 9.46 3.01 -14.06
N GLU A 197 10.08 2.77 -15.20
CA GLU A 197 9.60 1.77 -16.14
C GLU A 197 9.75 0.35 -15.55
N CYS A 198 8.64 -0.32 -15.33
CA CYS A 198 8.53 -1.66 -14.75
C CYS A 198 7.64 -2.55 -15.62
N PRO A 199 7.83 -3.87 -15.61
CA PRO A 199 6.83 -4.82 -16.12
C PRO A 199 5.47 -4.60 -15.45
N VAL A 200 4.40 -4.75 -16.23
CA VAL A 200 3.03 -4.52 -15.76
C VAL A 200 2.24 -5.82 -15.87
N THR A 201 1.46 -6.14 -14.83
CA THR A 201 0.53 -7.26 -14.82
C THR A 201 -0.87 -6.85 -14.39
N ARG A 202 -1.85 -7.71 -14.69
CA ARG A 202 -3.25 -7.61 -14.24
C ARG A 202 -3.73 -8.89 -13.52
N SER A 203 -2.80 -9.82 -13.24
CA SER A 203 -3.05 -11.09 -12.57
C SER A 203 -2.33 -11.14 -11.21
N VAL A 204 -3.06 -11.55 -10.17
CA VAL A 204 -2.49 -11.79 -8.83
C VAL A 204 -1.58 -13.02 -8.85
N GLU A 205 -1.89 -14.00 -9.66
CA GLU A 205 -1.10 -15.22 -9.84
C GLU A 205 0.30 -14.92 -10.40
N GLU A 206 0.41 -13.91 -11.28
CA GLU A 206 1.70 -13.46 -11.79
C GLU A 206 2.53 -12.75 -10.70
N ILE A 207 1.89 -12.09 -9.72
CA ILE A 207 2.60 -11.54 -8.55
C ILE A 207 3.20 -12.67 -7.73
N GLU A 208 2.43 -13.70 -7.42
CA GLU A 208 2.93 -14.87 -6.68
C GLU A 208 4.07 -15.54 -7.43
N ALA A 209 3.91 -15.79 -8.74
CA ALA A 209 4.94 -16.39 -9.58
C ALA A 209 6.23 -15.54 -9.62
N PHE A 210 6.10 -14.21 -9.74
CA PHE A 210 7.22 -13.27 -9.72
C PHE A 210 7.97 -13.35 -8.38
N LEU A 211 7.26 -13.30 -7.25
CA LEU A 211 7.89 -13.38 -5.93
C LEU A 211 8.54 -14.76 -5.70
N ARG A 212 7.90 -15.86 -6.12
CA ARG A 212 8.48 -17.21 -6.04
C ARG A 212 9.74 -17.38 -6.88
N LEU A 213 9.82 -16.71 -8.02
CA LEU A 213 11.02 -16.71 -8.86
C LEU A 213 12.19 -15.93 -8.23
N LYS A 214 11.87 -14.85 -7.52
CA LYS A 214 12.89 -13.91 -6.99
C LYS A 214 13.29 -14.18 -5.54
N LYS A 215 12.45 -14.84 -4.75
CA LYS A 215 12.66 -15.09 -3.32
C LYS A 215 12.97 -16.56 -3.05
N GLY A 216 13.81 -16.80 -2.05
CA GLY A 216 14.11 -18.16 -1.60
C GLY A 216 12.93 -18.85 -0.89
N PRO A 217 13.02 -20.19 -0.69
CA PRO A 217 11.96 -20.95 -0.01
C PRO A 217 11.66 -20.46 1.41
N GLU A 218 12.63 -19.87 2.09
CA GLU A 218 12.52 -19.33 3.43
C GLU A 218 11.52 -18.18 3.51
N TYR A 219 11.41 -17.39 2.46
CA TYR A 219 10.47 -16.28 2.35
C TYR A 219 9.00 -16.75 2.47
N PHE A 220 8.69 -17.96 2.01
CA PHE A 220 7.32 -18.53 2.01
C PHE A 220 7.06 -19.47 3.19
N ARG A 221 7.95 -19.54 4.20
CA ARG A 221 7.72 -20.37 5.39
C ARG A 221 6.65 -19.75 6.28
N GLU A 222 5.69 -20.57 6.70
CA GLU A 222 4.74 -20.19 7.74
C GLU A 222 5.45 -20.04 9.09
N GLU A 223 5.31 -18.90 9.76
CA GLU A 223 5.70 -18.76 11.16
C GLU A 223 4.80 -19.62 12.06
N ARG A 224 5.27 -20.80 12.43
CA ARG A 224 4.56 -21.70 13.36
C ARG A 224 4.25 -21.06 14.73
N SER A 225 4.94 -20.01 15.09
CA SER A 225 4.80 -19.32 16.39
C SER A 225 3.62 -18.35 16.47
N TRP A 226 3.03 -17.97 15.34
CA TRP A 226 2.02 -16.90 15.29
C TRP A 226 0.64 -17.35 15.79
N LYS A 227 0.22 -18.58 15.53
CA LYS A 227 -1.05 -19.11 16.05
C LYS A 227 -1.11 -19.06 17.60
N ASN A 228 0.00 -19.39 18.27
CA ASN A 228 0.09 -19.33 19.73
C ASN A 228 0.15 -17.89 20.27
N LYS A 229 0.71 -16.93 19.53
CA LYS A 229 0.75 -15.53 19.98
C LYS A 229 -0.60 -14.83 19.85
N ASN A 230 -1.39 -15.13 18.82
CA ASN A 230 -2.73 -14.58 18.66
C ASN A 230 -3.70 -15.04 19.77
N GLU A 231 -3.59 -16.27 20.25
CA GLU A 231 -4.35 -16.74 21.40
C GLU A 231 -3.98 -15.98 22.68
N ILE A 232 -2.70 -15.66 22.87
CA ILE A 232 -2.22 -14.88 24.03
C ILE A 232 -2.68 -13.40 23.96
N TYR A 233 -2.70 -12.79 22.76
CA TYR A 233 -3.19 -11.42 22.58
C TYR A 233 -4.71 -11.32 22.68
N ALA A 234 -5.45 -12.30 22.16
CA ALA A 234 -6.90 -12.40 22.34
C ALA A 234 -7.28 -12.56 23.81
N MET A 235 -6.53 -13.34 24.59
CA MET A 235 -6.69 -13.46 26.04
C MET A 235 -6.36 -12.15 26.78
N LYS A 236 -5.36 -11.40 26.38
CA LYS A 236 -4.99 -10.12 27.01
C LYS A 236 -5.97 -9.00 26.72
N SER A 237 -6.57 -8.95 25.53
CA SER A 237 -7.58 -7.94 25.17
C SER A 237 -8.94 -8.17 25.85
N SER A 238 -9.24 -9.39 26.24
CA SER A 238 -10.45 -9.71 27.02
C SER A 238 -10.34 -9.36 28.52
N ILE A 239 -9.13 -9.10 29.03
CA ILE A 239 -8.89 -8.77 30.45
C ILE A 239 -8.89 -7.23 30.69
N THR A 240 -8.86 -6.42 29.65
CA THR A 240 -8.81 -4.94 29.75
C THR A 240 -10.14 -4.30 29.30
N GLN A 241 -11.27 -4.78 29.82
CA GLN A 241 -12.48 -3.95 29.84
C GLN A 241 -12.46 -3.12 31.13
N PRO A 242 -12.54 -1.78 31.07
CA PRO A 242 -12.74 -0.98 32.28
C PRO A 242 -14.13 -1.28 32.83
N ILE A 243 -14.17 -1.68 34.10
CA ILE A 243 -15.42 -1.72 34.88
C ILE A 243 -15.91 -0.27 34.95
N LEU A 244 -16.99 0.04 34.22
CA LEU A 244 -17.76 1.27 34.42
C LEU A 244 -18.45 1.17 35.79
N VAL A 245 -17.98 1.98 36.73
CA VAL A 245 -18.72 2.37 37.95
C VAL A 245 -19.25 3.77 37.70
#